data_07314b5f3b531fe82955b69bd6d45aa2
#
_entry.id   07314b5f3b531fe82955b69bd6d45aa2
#
_cell.length_a   1.000
_cell.length_b   1.000
_cell.length_c   1.000
_cell.angle_alpha   90.00
_cell.angle_beta   90.00
_cell.angle_gamma   90.00
#
_symmetry.space_group_name_H-M   'P 1'
#
loop_
_entity.id
_entity.type
_entity.pdbx_description
1 polymer ?
#
loop_
_entity_poly.entity_id
_entity_poly.type
_entity_poly.pdbx_seq_one_letter_code
_entity_poly.pdbx_strand_id
1 'polypeptide(L)'
;MRLSELFKKETLSLSFEVFPPKTDTAFASVREATEKIAALSPSFMSVTYGAGGGTSKYTLDIAKNIKERYGVPTLAHLTCVSSTRDTVRERIADMKAAGIENVMALRGDIPKDMESADRSAWHFRHAVELVRELRSSGADFCIGGACYPEIHPESKNQREDLCYLREKVDAGCDFLTTQMFFDNNLYYNFLYKAREAGITVPIIPGIMPITNGNQIERAMKLSGSFMPQRFKSLVDRFGCDAAAMKQAGIAYATDQIIDLFANGITNVHVYSMNKPDIAEAILANLSDILGK
;
A
#
# COMPACT_ATOMS: atom_id res chain seq x y z
N MET A 1 -16.47 8.19 -0.34
CA MET A 1 -16.21 8.05 -1.80
C MET A 1 -15.48 6.74 -2.04
N ARG A 2 -15.96 5.94 -2.96
CA ARG A 2 -15.29 4.68 -3.38
C ARG A 2 -14.07 4.99 -4.24
N LEU A 3 -12.94 4.34 -3.96
CA LEU A 3 -11.71 4.56 -4.71
C LEU A 3 -11.81 4.04 -6.15
N SER A 4 -12.66 3.03 -6.41
CA SER A 4 -12.96 2.59 -7.78
C SER A 4 -13.55 3.71 -8.67
N GLU A 5 -14.19 4.73 -8.08
CA GLU A 5 -14.68 5.91 -8.81
C GLU A 5 -13.55 6.93 -9.02
N LEU A 6 -12.64 7.06 -8.06
CA LEU A 6 -11.46 7.91 -8.20
C LEU A 6 -10.58 7.42 -9.35
N PHE A 7 -10.33 6.12 -9.43
CA PHE A 7 -9.43 5.52 -10.42
C PHE A 7 -9.97 5.51 -11.86
N LYS A 8 -11.23 5.88 -12.07
CA LYS A 8 -11.82 6.10 -13.40
C LYS A 8 -11.56 7.50 -13.96
N LYS A 9 -11.10 8.42 -13.11
CA LYS A 9 -10.81 9.78 -13.52
C LYS A 9 -9.47 9.85 -14.23
N GLU A 10 -9.39 10.66 -15.28
CA GLU A 10 -8.12 10.91 -16.01
C GLU A 10 -7.21 11.94 -15.31
N THR A 11 -7.67 12.51 -14.19
CA THR A 11 -6.87 13.48 -13.42
C THR A 11 -5.76 12.78 -12.63
N LEU A 12 -4.57 13.36 -12.65
CA LEU A 12 -3.42 12.88 -11.90
C LEU A 12 -3.73 12.91 -10.40
N SER A 13 -3.39 11.86 -9.71
CA SER A 13 -3.68 11.72 -8.29
C SER A 13 -2.49 11.13 -7.52
N LEU A 14 -2.23 11.72 -6.36
CA LEU A 14 -1.22 11.25 -5.42
C LEU A 14 -1.88 10.92 -4.08
N SER A 15 -1.54 9.77 -3.53
CA SER A 15 -2.05 9.27 -2.26
C SER A 15 -0.92 8.81 -1.34
N PHE A 16 -1.18 8.74 -0.04
CA PHE A 16 -0.16 8.37 0.95
C PHE A 16 -0.62 7.23 1.84
N GLU A 17 0.33 6.33 2.16
CA GLU A 17 0.16 5.33 3.19
C GLU A 17 0.66 5.85 4.53
N VAL A 18 -0.10 5.56 5.57
CA VAL A 18 0.26 5.75 6.97
C VAL A 18 0.05 4.45 7.75
N PHE A 19 0.69 4.31 8.89
CA PHE A 19 0.54 3.13 9.73
C PHE A 19 0.17 3.51 11.17
N PRO A 20 -0.62 2.66 11.85
CA PRO A 20 -1.02 2.87 13.23
C PRO A 20 0.18 2.69 14.18
N PRO A 21 0.13 3.26 15.40
CA PRO A 21 1.15 3.07 16.40
C PRO A 21 1.20 1.60 16.87
N LYS A 22 2.38 1.15 17.25
CA LYS A 22 2.58 -0.17 17.85
C LYS A 22 2.23 -0.21 19.34
N THR A 23 2.23 0.94 20.00
CA THR A 23 1.99 1.10 21.44
C THR A 23 1.12 2.34 21.69
N ASP A 24 0.38 2.33 22.80
CA ASP A 24 -0.46 3.47 23.20
C ASP A 24 0.36 4.76 23.37
N THR A 25 1.59 4.66 23.85
CA THR A 25 2.49 5.80 24.07
C THR A 25 2.84 6.53 22.77
N ALA A 26 2.87 5.83 21.65
CA ALA A 26 3.16 6.41 20.33
C ALA A 26 1.89 6.97 19.63
N PHE A 27 0.69 6.80 20.21
CA PHE A 27 -0.57 7.17 19.56
C PHE A 27 -0.66 8.66 19.21
N ALA A 28 -0.28 9.52 20.14
CA ALA A 28 -0.37 10.98 19.93
C ALA A 28 0.54 11.46 18.78
N SER A 29 1.79 10.98 18.73
CA SER A 29 2.76 11.36 17.69
C SER A 29 2.38 10.82 16.31
N VAL A 30 1.87 9.59 16.24
CA VAL A 30 1.39 9.00 14.98
C VAL A 30 0.15 9.74 14.50
N ARG A 31 -0.79 10.05 15.40
CA ARG A 31 -1.97 10.82 15.07
C ARG A 31 -1.61 12.19 14.50
N GLU A 32 -0.70 12.92 15.15
CA GLU A 32 -0.23 14.22 14.65
C GLU A 32 0.40 14.11 13.25
N ALA A 33 1.25 13.08 13.03
CA ALA A 33 1.86 12.85 11.72
C ALA A 33 0.82 12.55 10.64
N THR A 34 -0.18 11.69 10.95
CA THR A 34 -1.26 11.36 10.00
C THR A 34 -2.15 12.55 9.70
N GLU A 35 -2.45 13.39 10.69
CA GLU A 35 -3.22 14.62 10.52
C GLU A 35 -2.48 15.65 9.65
N LYS A 36 -1.16 15.81 9.82
CA LYS A 36 -0.32 16.67 8.95
C LYS A 36 -0.35 16.21 7.49
N ILE A 37 -0.26 14.90 7.24
CA ILE A 37 -0.35 14.35 5.88
C ILE A 37 -1.75 14.54 5.30
N ALA A 38 -2.81 14.33 6.10
CA ALA A 38 -4.19 14.54 5.66
C ALA A 38 -4.48 16.02 5.31
N ALA A 39 -3.88 16.97 6.05
CA ALA A 39 -3.98 18.40 5.77
C ALA A 39 -3.39 18.82 4.41
N LEU A 40 -2.49 18.00 3.83
CA LEU A 40 -1.97 18.21 2.46
C LEU A 40 -3.01 17.88 1.38
N SER A 41 -4.20 17.42 1.75
CA SER A 41 -5.29 17.08 0.83
C SER A 41 -4.90 16.06 -0.26
N PRO A 42 -4.32 14.91 0.09
CA PRO A 42 -4.05 13.86 -0.87
C PRO A 42 -5.36 13.30 -1.45
N SER A 43 -5.27 12.61 -2.58
CA SER A 43 -6.45 12.03 -3.24
C SER A 43 -7.14 10.96 -2.40
N PHE A 44 -6.37 10.20 -1.63
CA PHE A 44 -6.81 9.32 -0.55
C PHE A 44 -5.64 8.98 0.38
N MET A 45 -5.94 8.39 1.52
CA MET A 45 -4.91 7.84 2.41
C MET A 45 -5.21 6.39 2.75
N SER A 46 -4.19 5.52 2.69
CA SER A 46 -4.30 4.17 3.24
C SER A 46 -3.78 4.13 4.67
N VAL A 47 -4.45 3.32 5.50
CA VAL A 47 -4.05 3.09 6.89
C VAL A 47 -3.76 1.61 7.05
N THR A 48 -2.49 1.26 7.33
CA THR A 48 -2.09 -0.13 7.43
C THR A 48 -2.70 -0.82 8.66
N TYR A 49 -2.65 -2.14 8.63
CA TYR A 49 -3.09 -3.00 9.71
C TYR A 49 -1.88 -3.62 10.39
N GLY A 50 -1.75 -3.49 11.70
CA GLY A 50 -0.58 -4.03 12.41
C GLY A 50 -0.54 -5.55 12.41
N ALA A 51 0.65 -6.10 12.25
CA ALA A 51 0.89 -7.53 12.33
C ALA A 51 0.35 -8.11 13.66
N GLY A 52 -0.40 -9.22 13.58
CA GLY A 52 -0.98 -9.88 14.76
C GLY A 52 -2.28 -9.31 15.29
N GLY A 53 -2.88 -8.31 14.63
CA GLY A 53 -4.23 -7.83 14.94
C GLY A 53 -4.38 -6.90 16.15
N GLY A 54 -3.33 -6.68 16.93
CA GLY A 54 -3.37 -5.85 18.15
C GLY A 54 -3.59 -4.34 17.91
N THR A 55 -3.46 -3.89 16.65
CA THR A 55 -3.61 -2.48 16.27
C THR A 55 -4.88 -2.19 15.47
N SER A 56 -5.79 -3.17 15.33
CA SER A 56 -7.01 -3.04 14.53
C SER A 56 -7.88 -1.83 14.92
N LYS A 57 -8.00 -1.57 16.21
CA LYS A 57 -8.75 -0.42 16.75
C LYS A 57 -8.13 0.90 16.27
N TYR A 58 -6.81 1.02 16.33
CA TYR A 58 -6.13 2.25 15.90
C TYR A 58 -6.22 2.49 14.39
N THR A 59 -6.23 1.41 13.58
CA THR A 59 -6.44 1.51 12.14
C THR A 59 -7.77 2.19 11.83
N LEU A 60 -8.86 1.73 12.48
CA LEU A 60 -10.19 2.29 12.30
C LEU A 60 -10.30 3.72 12.83
N ASP A 61 -9.75 3.99 14.03
CA ASP A 61 -9.78 5.31 14.64
C ASP A 61 -9.05 6.35 13.76
N ILE A 62 -7.88 6.00 13.23
CA ILE A 62 -7.12 6.87 12.33
C ILE A 62 -7.86 7.06 11.01
N ALA A 63 -8.35 5.99 10.39
CA ALA A 63 -9.07 6.06 9.12
C ALA A 63 -10.34 6.93 9.25
N LYS A 64 -11.09 6.75 10.34
CA LYS A 64 -12.27 7.56 10.65
C LYS A 64 -11.91 9.04 10.87
N ASN A 65 -10.88 9.33 11.66
CA ASN A 65 -10.42 10.71 11.92
C ASN A 65 -10.01 11.41 10.61
N ILE A 66 -9.24 10.75 9.74
CA ILE A 66 -8.84 11.29 8.43
C ILE A 66 -10.07 11.60 7.58
N LYS A 67 -11.02 10.67 7.48
CA LYS A 67 -12.23 10.82 6.67
C LYS A 67 -13.13 11.95 7.21
N GLU A 68 -13.45 11.95 8.51
CA GLU A 68 -14.42 12.87 9.11
C GLU A 68 -13.87 14.27 9.29
N ARG A 69 -12.62 14.43 9.69
CA ARG A 69 -12.03 15.72 10.01
C ARG A 69 -11.41 16.43 8.82
N TYR A 70 -10.82 15.66 7.89
CA TYR A 70 -10.10 16.21 6.74
C TYR A 70 -10.82 15.98 5.40
N GLY A 71 -11.90 15.20 5.39
CA GLY A 71 -12.65 14.90 4.17
C GLY A 71 -11.86 14.02 3.15
N VAL A 72 -10.71 13.49 3.56
CA VAL A 72 -9.86 12.65 2.70
C VAL A 72 -10.40 11.23 2.66
N PRO A 73 -10.67 10.65 1.48
CA PRO A 73 -11.07 9.25 1.36
C PRO A 73 -10.04 8.31 1.98
N THR A 74 -10.49 7.30 2.71
CA THR A 74 -9.59 6.37 3.38
C THR A 74 -9.71 4.95 2.83
N LEU A 75 -8.58 4.23 2.80
CA LEU A 75 -8.43 2.83 2.48
C LEU A 75 -7.91 2.12 3.74
N ALA A 76 -8.77 1.41 4.45
CA ALA A 76 -8.36 0.68 5.64
C ALA A 76 -7.83 -0.70 5.26
N HIS A 77 -6.62 -1.05 5.74
CA HIS A 77 -6.10 -2.39 5.53
C HIS A 77 -6.80 -3.38 6.47
N LEU A 78 -6.96 -4.60 6.00
CA LEU A 78 -7.41 -5.76 6.78
C LEU A 78 -6.54 -6.95 6.46
N THR A 79 -5.99 -7.61 7.48
CA THR A 79 -5.20 -8.83 7.32
C THR A 79 -5.93 -10.03 7.90
N CYS A 80 -5.70 -11.21 7.34
CA CYS A 80 -6.35 -12.45 7.77
C CYS A 80 -5.39 -13.51 8.33
N VAL A 81 -4.07 -13.29 8.24
CA VAL A 81 -3.08 -14.24 8.79
C VAL A 81 -3.36 -14.49 10.27
N SER A 82 -3.24 -15.74 10.70
CA SER A 82 -3.47 -16.18 12.10
C SER A 82 -4.84 -15.83 12.68
N SER A 83 -5.80 -15.38 11.87
CA SER A 83 -7.15 -15.03 12.33
C SER A 83 -8.13 -16.18 12.09
N THR A 84 -9.10 -16.33 13.01
CA THR A 84 -10.25 -17.19 12.78
C THR A 84 -11.24 -16.49 11.83
N ARG A 85 -12.16 -17.28 11.25
CA ARG A 85 -13.20 -16.72 10.40
C ARG A 85 -14.12 -15.76 11.17
N ASP A 86 -14.44 -16.10 12.42
CA ASP A 86 -15.29 -15.25 13.26
C ASP A 86 -14.62 -13.93 13.60
N THR A 87 -13.33 -13.95 13.94
CA THR A 87 -12.53 -12.72 14.15
C THR A 87 -12.54 -11.83 12.93
N VAL A 88 -12.38 -12.39 11.72
CA VAL A 88 -12.41 -11.62 10.48
C VAL A 88 -13.78 -11.01 10.24
N ARG A 89 -14.88 -11.77 10.51
CA ARG A 89 -16.27 -11.28 10.38
C ARG A 89 -16.58 -10.14 11.36
N GLU A 90 -16.13 -10.24 12.60
CA GLU A 90 -16.25 -9.16 13.58
C GLU A 90 -15.58 -7.89 13.08
N ARG A 91 -14.35 -7.98 12.58
CA ARG A 91 -13.61 -6.83 12.03
C ARG A 91 -14.29 -6.22 10.80
N ILE A 92 -14.85 -7.05 9.92
CA ILE A 92 -15.66 -6.59 8.78
C ILE A 92 -16.89 -5.82 9.27
N ALA A 93 -17.57 -6.32 10.31
CA ALA A 93 -18.70 -5.63 10.92
C ALA A 93 -18.30 -4.29 11.54
N ASP A 94 -17.16 -4.23 12.24
CA ASP A 94 -16.61 -3.00 12.81
C ASP A 94 -16.27 -1.97 11.72
N MET A 95 -15.64 -2.38 10.62
CA MET A 95 -15.37 -1.52 9.46
C MET A 95 -16.65 -0.96 8.86
N LYS A 96 -17.68 -1.79 8.70
CA LYS A 96 -18.99 -1.36 8.21
C LYS A 96 -19.65 -0.37 9.17
N ALA A 97 -19.63 -0.64 10.47
CA ALA A 97 -20.17 0.26 11.50
C ALA A 97 -19.41 1.60 11.57
N ALA A 98 -18.09 1.59 11.31
CA ALA A 98 -17.26 2.79 11.22
C ALA A 98 -17.44 3.56 9.89
N GLY A 99 -18.31 3.10 8.97
CA GLY A 99 -18.55 3.74 7.69
C GLY A 99 -17.35 3.69 6.74
N ILE A 100 -16.46 2.69 6.87
CA ILE A 100 -15.37 2.46 5.92
C ILE A 100 -15.97 1.98 4.59
N GLU A 101 -15.54 2.60 3.50
CA GLU A 101 -16.01 2.28 2.15
C GLU A 101 -14.98 1.49 1.34
N ASN A 102 -13.68 1.61 1.69
CA ASN A 102 -12.60 1.01 0.93
C ASN A 102 -11.71 0.15 1.84
N VAL A 103 -11.47 -1.08 1.45
CA VAL A 103 -10.71 -2.06 2.24
C VAL A 103 -9.58 -2.65 1.39
N MET A 104 -8.34 -2.60 1.88
CA MET A 104 -7.21 -3.32 1.31
C MET A 104 -7.16 -4.72 1.92
N ALA A 105 -7.49 -5.73 1.14
CA ALA A 105 -7.50 -7.12 1.58
C ALA A 105 -6.11 -7.75 1.42
N LEU A 106 -5.47 -8.07 2.53
CA LEU A 106 -4.12 -8.61 2.59
C LEU A 106 -4.10 -9.93 3.38
N ARG A 107 -3.15 -10.81 3.07
CA ARG A 107 -2.87 -11.92 3.97
C ARG A 107 -2.28 -11.40 5.28
N GLY A 108 -1.33 -10.50 5.19
CA GLY A 108 -0.47 -10.07 6.27
C GLY A 108 0.80 -10.90 6.36
N ASP A 109 1.79 -10.38 7.09
CA ASP A 109 3.05 -11.07 7.36
C ASP A 109 2.83 -12.18 8.38
N ILE A 110 3.51 -13.31 8.17
CA ILE A 110 3.45 -14.43 9.11
C ILE A 110 4.27 -14.05 10.33
N PRO A 111 3.68 -14.08 11.54
CA PRO A 111 4.44 -13.85 12.76
C PRO A 111 5.61 -14.83 12.89
N LYS A 112 6.76 -14.35 13.40
CA LYS A 112 7.98 -15.15 13.49
C LYS A 112 7.81 -16.44 14.30
N ASP A 113 7.02 -16.39 15.36
CA ASP A 113 6.66 -17.53 16.21
C ASP A 113 5.74 -18.53 15.50
N MET A 114 5.17 -18.16 14.36
CA MET A 114 4.29 -18.99 13.55
C MET A 114 4.90 -19.41 12.19
N GLU A 115 6.14 -19.05 11.89
CA GLU A 115 6.80 -19.40 10.62
C GLU A 115 6.88 -20.92 10.37
N SER A 116 7.05 -21.71 11.44
CA SER A 116 7.09 -23.17 11.42
C SER A 116 5.73 -23.85 11.67
N ALA A 117 4.66 -23.10 11.88
CA ALA A 117 3.35 -23.66 12.15
C ALA A 117 2.74 -24.36 10.94
N ASP A 118 2.02 -25.45 11.18
CA ASP A 118 1.23 -26.09 10.13
C ASP A 118 0.09 -25.19 9.68
N ARG A 119 0.23 -24.68 8.44
CA ARG A 119 -0.75 -23.77 7.83
C ARG A 119 -1.98 -24.52 7.29
N SER A 120 -2.02 -25.84 7.31
CA SER A 120 -3.14 -26.61 6.81
C SER A 120 -4.42 -26.38 7.62
N ALA A 121 -4.29 -26.08 8.92
CA ALA A 121 -5.38 -25.76 9.83
C ALA A 121 -5.80 -24.28 9.83
N TRP A 122 -5.14 -23.41 9.08
CA TRP A 122 -5.49 -21.99 9.05
C TRP A 122 -6.80 -21.76 8.29
N HIS A 123 -7.66 -20.89 8.81
CA HIS A 123 -8.89 -20.49 8.16
C HIS A 123 -8.67 -19.65 6.91
N PHE A 124 -7.56 -18.93 6.87
CA PHE A 124 -7.13 -18.11 5.74
C PHE A 124 -5.65 -18.35 5.46
N ARG A 125 -5.32 -18.78 4.26
CA ARG A 125 -3.94 -19.01 3.80
C ARG A 125 -3.45 -17.90 2.89
N HIS A 126 -4.39 -17.31 2.12
CA HIS A 126 -4.12 -16.28 1.12
C HIS A 126 -5.15 -15.16 1.19
N ALA A 127 -4.80 -14.01 0.64
CA ALA A 127 -5.68 -12.84 0.61
C ALA A 127 -6.97 -13.08 -0.20
N VAL A 128 -6.97 -13.99 -1.17
CA VAL A 128 -8.16 -14.30 -1.97
C VAL A 128 -9.34 -14.82 -1.12
N GLU A 129 -9.04 -15.55 -0.06
CA GLU A 129 -10.07 -16.03 0.87
C GLU A 129 -10.68 -14.88 1.67
N LEU A 130 -9.87 -13.89 2.04
CA LEU A 130 -10.36 -12.67 2.68
C LEU A 130 -11.22 -11.83 1.73
N VAL A 131 -10.84 -11.72 0.45
CA VAL A 131 -11.64 -11.04 -0.58
C VAL A 131 -13.02 -11.70 -0.69
N ARG A 132 -13.08 -13.03 -0.74
CA ARG A 132 -14.35 -13.78 -0.76
C ARG A 132 -15.19 -13.53 0.50
N GLU A 133 -14.58 -13.49 1.67
CA GLU A 133 -15.27 -13.21 2.95
C GLU A 133 -15.82 -11.77 2.97
N LEU A 134 -15.05 -10.78 2.51
CA LEU A 134 -15.50 -9.39 2.35
C LEU A 134 -16.71 -9.29 1.41
N ARG A 135 -16.68 -9.95 0.25
CA ARG A 135 -17.81 -9.96 -0.70
C ARG A 135 -19.04 -10.65 -0.14
N SER A 136 -18.86 -11.76 0.57
CA SER A 136 -19.97 -12.51 1.18
C SER A 136 -20.63 -11.80 2.37
N SER A 137 -19.97 -10.78 2.93
CA SER A 137 -20.51 -10.01 4.08
C SER A 137 -21.72 -9.15 3.73
N GLY A 138 -22.06 -8.99 2.45
CA GLY A 138 -23.13 -8.12 1.96
C GLY A 138 -22.85 -6.62 2.12
N ALA A 139 -21.64 -6.24 2.56
CA ALA A 139 -21.22 -4.84 2.59
C ALA A 139 -20.69 -4.42 1.21
N ASP A 140 -21.05 -3.20 0.78
CA ASP A 140 -20.63 -2.64 -0.50
C ASP A 140 -19.25 -2.00 -0.40
N PHE A 141 -18.23 -2.80 -0.09
CA PHE A 141 -16.85 -2.33 -0.05
C PHE A 141 -16.22 -2.22 -1.45
N CYS A 142 -15.44 -1.17 -1.67
CA CYS A 142 -14.41 -1.14 -2.70
C CYS A 142 -13.18 -1.90 -2.15
N ILE A 143 -12.80 -3.00 -2.79
CA ILE A 143 -11.77 -3.90 -2.31
C ILE A 143 -10.50 -3.76 -3.14
N GLY A 144 -9.40 -3.37 -2.50
CA GLY A 144 -8.04 -3.41 -3.04
C GLY A 144 -7.31 -4.70 -2.70
N GLY A 145 -6.37 -5.08 -3.54
CA GLY A 145 -5.43 -6.18 -3.28
C GLY A 145 -3.99 -5.78 -3.58
N ALA A 146 -3.03 -6.44 -2.96
CA ALA A 146 -1.61 -6.24 -3.29
C ALA A 146 -1.19 -7.05 -4.51
N CYS A 147 -0.22 -6.53 -5.28
CA CYS A 147 0.46 -7.23 -6.36
C CYS A 147 1.96 -6.91 -6.35
N TYR A 148 2.76 -7.66 -7.08
CA TYR A 148 4.22 -7.60 -7.04
C TYR A 148 4.77 -7.45 -8.46
N PRO A 149 5.34 -6.29 -8.85
CA PRO A 149 5.96 -6.13 -10.16
C PRO A 149 7.09 -7.12 -10.42
N GLU A 150 7.79 -7.53 -9.37
CA GLU A 150 8.96 -8.41 -9.41
C GLU A 150 8.69 -9.85 -8.96
N ILE A 151 7.44 -10.28 -8.94
CA ILE A 151 6.98 -11.61 -8.49
C ILE A 151 6.89 -11.71 -6.96
N HIS A 152 5.79 -12.26 -6.46
CA HIS A 152 5.64 -12.55 -5.03
C HIS A 152 6.69 -13.57 -4.56
N PRO A 153 7.38 -13.35 -3.42
CA PRO A 153 8.45 -14.25 -2.94
C PRO A 153 8.06 -15.72 -2.77
N GLU A 154 6.78 -16.01 -2.54
CA GLU A 154 6.27 -17.37 -2.40
C GLU A 154 5.81 -17.99 -3.73
N SER A 155 5.79 -17.24 -4.84
CA SER A 155 5.45 -17.74 -6.17
C SER A 155 6.69 -18.32 -6.85
N LYS A 156 6.56 -19.46 -7.52
CA LYS A 156 7.69 -20.14 -8.20
C LYS A 156 8.17 -19.37 -9.43
N ASN A 157 7.27 -18.65 -10.08
CA ASN A 157 7.56 -17.88 -11.29
C ASN A 157 6.44 -16.89 -11.56
N GLN A 158 6.66 -15.98 -12.51
CA GLN A 158 5.71 -14.91 -12.85
C GLN A 158 4.35 -15.42 -13.36
N ARG A 159 4.33 -16.55 -14.08
CA ARG A 159 3.09 -17.12 -14.59
C ARG A 159 2.18 -17.59 -13.45
N GLU A 160 2.76 -18.27 -12.47
CA GLU A 160 2.03 -18.72 -11.27
C GLU A 160 1.52 -17.52 -10.47
N ASP A 161 2.36 -16.48 -10.28
CA ASP A 161 1.98 -15.27 -9.58
C ASP A 161 0.80 -14.55 -10.25
N LEU A 162 0.84 -14.41 -11.57
CA LEU A 162 -0.26 -13.82 -12.34
C LEU A 162 -1.55 -14.67 -12.29
N CYS A 163 -1.46 -16.00 -12.21
CA CYS A 163 -2.62 -16.86 -12.01
C CYS A 163 -3.28 -16.60 -10.65
N TYR A 164 -2.52 -16.52 -9.56
CA TYR A 164 -3.05 -16.21 -8.24
C TYR A 164 -3.60 -14.78 -8.17
N LEU A 165 -2.93 -13.84 -8.84
CA LEU A 165 -3.40 -12.46 -8.92
C LEU A 165 -4.74 -12.37 -9.66
N ARG A 166 -4.87 -13.10 -10.78
CA ARG A 166 -6.12 -13.21 -11.54
C ARG A 166 -7.23 -13.80 -10.68
N GLU A 167 -6.97 -14.90 -9.97
CA GLU A 167 -7.94 -15.51 -9.05
C GLU A 167 -8.42 -14.51 -7.99
N LYS A 168 -7.52 -13.70 -7.45
CA LYS A 168 -7.85 -12.65 -6.47
C LYS A 168 -8.74 -11.56 -7.07
N VAL A 169 -8.49 -11.15 -8.32
CA VAL A 169 -9.33 -10.18 -9.03
C VAL A 169 -10.70 -10.78 -9.32
N ASP A 170 -10.75 -12.02 -9.82
CA ASP A 170 -12.01 -12.71 -10.13
C ASP A 170 -12.83 -12.97 -8.84
N ALA A 171 -12.20 -13.08 -7.67
CA ALA A 171 -12.87 -13.15 -6.38
C ALA A 171 -13.51 -11.83 -5.96
N GLY A 172 -13.16 -10.70 -6.60
CA GLY A 172 -13.83 -9.44 -6.42
C GLY A 172 -12.95 -8.25 -6.01
N CYS A 173 -11.64 -8.24 -6.27
CA CYS A 173 -10.86 -7.02 -6.13
C CYS A 173 -11.26 -5.99 -7.19
N ASP A 174 -11.48 -4.74 -6.77
CA ASP A 174 -11.80 -3.61 -7.65
C ASP A 174 -10.55 -2.92 -8.21
N PHE A 175 -9.42 -3.05 -7.52
CA PHE A 175 -8.11 -2.51 -7.91
C PHE A 175 -6.97 -3.25 -7.23
N LEU A 176 -5.76 -3.00 -7.69
CA LEU A 176 -4.53 -3.53 -7.11
C LEU A 176 -3.57 -2.40 -6.78
N THR A 177 -2.77 -2.56 -5.71
CA THR A 177 -1.64 -1.68 -5.40
C THR A 177 -0.36 -2.51 -5.39
N THR A 178 0.70 -2.01 -6.01
CA THR A 178 1.94 -2.77 -6.10
C THR A 178 2.73 -2.72 -4.79
N GLN A 179 3.52 -3.75 -4.53
CA GLN A 179 4.68 -3.64 -3.65
C GLN A 179 5.63 -2.58 -4.22
N MET A 180 6.47 -1.96 -3.36
CA MET A 180 7.47 -1.00 -3.81
C MET A 180 8.43 -1.61 -4.84
N PHE A 181 8.87 -0.80 -5.76
CA PHE A 181 9.88 -1.09 -6.77
C PHE A 181 10.71 0.16 -7.04
N PHE A 182 11.90 -0.01 -7.63
CA PHE A 182 12.84 1.10 -7.86
C PHE A 182 13.18 1.31 -9.33
N ASP A 183 12.61 0.50 -10.24
CA ASP A 183 12.72 0.63 -11.68
C ASP A 183 11.33 0.59 -12.32
N ASN A 184 10.91 1.69 -12.94
CA ASN A 184 9.60 1.80 -13.55
C ASN A 184 9.41 0.82 -14.73
N ASN A 185 10.49 0.38 -15.38
CA ASN A 185 10.39 -0.62 -16.45
C ASN A 185 9.86 -1.96 -15.94
N LEU A 186 10.15 -2.33 -14.68
CA LEU A 186 9.60 -3.53 -14.05
C LEU A 186 8.09 -3.40 -13.88
N TYR A 187 7.61 -2.23 -13.48
CA TYR A 187 6.18 -1.94 -13.38
C TYR A 187 5.49 -1.98 -14.76
N TYR A 188 6.06 -1.34 -15.78
CA TYR A 188 5.47 -1.34 -17.12
C TYR A 188 5.40 -2.75 -17.72
N ASN A 189 6.47 -3.55 -17.58
CA ASN A 189 6.48 -4.94 -18.00
C ASN A 189 5.44 -5.78 -17.24
N PHE A 190 5.34 -5.59 -15.93
CA PHE A 190 4.32 -6.25 -15.12
C PHE A 190 2.90 -5.86 -15.55
N LEU A 191 2.64 -4.57 -15.78
CA LEU A 191 1.34 -4.06 -16.22
C LEU A 191 0.92 -4.70 -17.53
N TYR A 192 1.84 -4.76 -18.53
CA TYR A 192 1.59 -5.42 -19.80
C TYR A 192 1.21 -6.89 -19.62
N LYS A 193 2.01 -7.66 -18.89
CA LYS A 193 1.75 -9.08 -18.61
C LYS A 193 0.46 -9.32 -17.81
N ALA A 194 0.13 -8.43 -16.89
CA ALA A 194 -1.13 -8.49 -16.16
C ALA A 194 -2.33 -8.32 -17.12
N ARG A 195 -2.23 -7.39 -18.08
CA ARG A 195 -3.27 -7.22 -19.12
C ARG A 195 -3.39 -8.44 -20.03
N GLU A 196 -2.27 -9.04 -20.46
CA GLU A 196 -2.28 -10.31 -21.23
C GLU A 196 -2.92 -11.46 -20.42
N ALA A 197 -2.69 -11.51 -19.10
CA ALA A 197 -3.36 -12.48 -18.22
C ALA A 197 -4.85 -12.17 -17.97
N GLY A 198 -5.41 -11.10 -18.58
CA GLY A 198 -6.80 -10.71 -18.45
C GLY A 198 -7.14 -9.97 -17.15
N ILE A 199 -6.15 -9.42 -16.45
CA ILE A 199 -6.35 -8.55 -15.29
C ILE A 199 -6.60 -7.13 -15.79
N THR A 200 -7.84 -6.66 -15.71
CA THR A 200 -8.30 -5.37 -16.29
C THR A 200 -8.50 -4.27 -15.24
N VAL A 201 -8.56 -4.61 -13.98
CA VAL A 201 -8.70 -3.63 -12.88
C VAL A 201 -7.52 -2.65 -12.83
N PRO A 202 -7.71 -1.43 -12.30
CA PRO A 202 -6.62 -0.49 -12.08
C PRO A 202 -5.48 -1.10 -11.24
N ILE A 203 -4.24 -0.84 -11.65
CA ILE A 203 -3.04 -1.25 -10.91
C ILE A 203 -2.29 0.03 -10.54
N ILE A 204 -2.29 0.34 -9.25
CA ILE A 204 -1.73 1.57 -8.70
C ILE A 204 -0.28 1.32 -8.28
N PRO A 205 0.72 1.98 -8.88
CA PRO A 205 2.11 1.84 -8.45
C PRO A 205 2.33 2.38 -7.05
N GLY A 206 3.00 1.59 -6.22
CA GLY A 206 3.43 1.96 -4.87
C GLY A 206 4.89 2.41 -4.88
N ILE A 207 5.14 3.67 -4.54
CA ILE A 207 6.47 4.27 -4.52
C ILE A 207 6.93 4.49 -3.08
N MET A 208 8.14 4.03 -2.77
CA MET A 208 8.74 4.21 -1.44
C MET A 208 9.94 5.14 -1.49
N PRO A 209 9.84 6.36 -0.96
CA PRO A 209 10.98 7.24 -0.79
C PRO A 209 11.96 6.68 0.24
N ILE A 210 13.13 6.24 -0.18
CA ILE A 210 14.17 5.78 0.73
C ILE A 210 15.03 6.98 1.14
N THR A 211 14.84 7.43 2.35
CA THR A 211 15.46 8.65 2.90
C THR A 211 16.53 8.38 3.96
N ASN A 212 16.88 7.11 4.16
CA ASN A 212 17.92 6.67 5.09
C ASN A 212 18.59 5.42 4.54
N GLY A 213 19.91 5.45 4.39
CA GLY A 213 20.71 4.32 3.87
C GLY A 213 20.53 3.02 4.68
N ASN A 214 20.36 3.11 5.99
CA ASN A 214 20.15 1.95 6.85
C ASN A 214 18.81 1.23 6.64
N GLN A 215 17.84 1.85 5.96
CA GLN A 215 16.55 1.24 5.67
C GLN A 215 16.57 0.33 4.44
N ILE A 216 17.56 0.48 3.58
CA ILE A 216 17.60 -0.15 2.26
C ILE A 216 17.67 -1.66 2.37
N GLU A 217 18.63 -2.19 3.12
CA GLU A 217 18.81 -3.63 3.27
C GLU A 217 17.53 -4.30 3.78
N ARG A 218 16.89 -3.67 4.77
CA ARG A 218 15.62 -4.15 5.31
C ARG A 218 14.48 -4.06 4.29
N ALA A 219 14.39 -2.95 3.56
CA ALA A 219 13.36 -2.76 2.54
C ALA A 219 13.49 -3.81 1.43
N MET A 220 14.71 -4.01 0.91
CA MET A 220 14.99 -5.01 -0.11
C MET A 220 14.69 -6.44 0.36
N LYS A 221 15.05 -6.77 1.59
CA LYS A 221 14.77 -8.10 2.16
C LYS A 221 13.28 -8.37 2.33
N LEU A 222 12.50 -7.36 2.70
CA LEU A 222 11.05 -7.49 2.93
C LEU A 222 10.26 -7.53 1.62
N SER A 223 10.66 -6.72 0.63
CA SER A 223 9.93 -6.61 -0.65
C SER A 223 10.37 -7.61 -1.70
N GLY A 224 11.58 -8.16 -1.58
CA GLY A 224 12.21 -8.94 -2.65
C GLY A 224 12.59 -8.10 -3.87
N SER A 225 12.54 -6.75 -3.75
CA SER A 225 12.72 -5.83 -4.88
C SER A 225 14.17 -5.77 -5.35
N PHE A 226 14.35 -5.58 -6.65
CA PHE A 226 15.65 -5.35 -7.27
C PHE A 226 16.12 -3.91 -7.03
N MET A 227 17.42 -3.73 -6.78
CA MET A 227 18.05 -2.42 -6.67
C MET A 227 18.73 -2.06 -7.98
N PRO A 228 18.18 -1.15 -8.79
CA PRO A 228 18.81 -0.73 -10.03
C PRO A 228 20.11 0.04 -9.76
N GLN A 229 21.06 -0.04 -10.69
CA GLN A 229 22.39 0.56 -10.54
C GLN A 229 22.31 2.07 -10.25
N ARG A 230 21.37 2.78 -10.88
CA ARG A 230 21.15 4.22 -10.65
C ARG A 230 20.83 4.50 -9.17
N PHE A 231 19.94 3.72 -8.57
CA PHE A 231 19.57 3.90 -7.17
C PHE A 231 20.70 3.45 -6.22
N LYS A 232 21.39 2.33 -6.56
CA LYS A 232 22.55 1.87 -5.80
C LYS A 232 23.64 2.94 -5.72
N SER A 233 23.94 3.62 -6.82
CA SER A 233 24.95 4.69 -6.86
C SER A 233 24.60 5.87 -5.95
N LEU A 234 23.30 6.22 -5.82
CA LEU A 234 22.85 7.25 -4.87
C LEU A 234 23.08 6.81 -3.43
N VAL A 235 22.77 5.58 -3.12
CA VAL A 235 22.95 5.00 -1.78
C VAL A 235 24.42 4.92 -1.42
N ASP A 236 25.26 4.40 -2.31
CA ASP A 236 26.71 4.27 -2.09
C ASP A 236 27.34 5.64 -1.85
N ARG A 237 26.84 6.69 -2.52
CA ARG A 237 27.37 8.05 -2.40
C ARG A 237 26.86 8.82 -1.18
N PHE A 238 25.56 8.72 -0.89
CA PHE A 238 24.89 9.59 0.07
C PHE A 238 24.39 8.86 1.32
N GLY A 239 24.41 7.52 1.34
CA GLY A 239 23.77 6.72 2.40
C GLY A 239 24.29 6.96 3.82
N CYS A 240 25.53 7.43 3.96
CA CYS A 240 26.13 7.78 5.26
C CYS A 240 25.81 9.21 5.71
N ASP A 241 25.28 10.08 4.84
CA ASP A 241 24.85 11.46 5.15
C ASP A 241 23.32 11.50 5.19
N ALA A 242 22.75 11.68 6.37
CA ALA A 242 21.30 11.64 6.55
C ALA A 242 20.56 12.74 5.77
N ALA A 243 21.13 13.94 5.67
CA ALA A 243 20.51 15.07 4.96
C ALA A 243 20.60 14.86 3.45
N ALA A 244 21.77 14.49 2.94
CA ALA A 244 21.99 14.22 1.52
C ALA A 244 21.19 13.00 1.05
N MET A 245 21.13 11.91 1.84
CA MET A 245 20.33 10.73 1.50
C MET A 245 18.84 11.02 1.49
N LYS A 246 18.34 11.84 2.43
CA LYS A 246 16.95 12.27 2.44
C LYS A 246 16.61 13.04 1.16
N GLN A 247 17.43 14.02 0.78
CA GLN A 247 17.24 14.81 -0.43
C GLN A 247 17.28 13.93 -1.68
N ALA A 248 18.29 13.06 -1.81
CA ALA A 248 18.46 12.18 -2.95
C ALA A 248 17.29 11.16 -3.07
N GLY A 249 16.83 10.62 -1.95
CA GLY A 249 15.71 9.68 -1.92
C GLY A 249 14.36 10.31 -2.30
N ILE A 250 14.12 11.55 -1.87
CA ILE A 250 12.94 12.32 -2.30
C ILE A 250 13.02 12.62 -3.79
N ALA A 251 14.18 13.08 -4.28
CA ALA A 251 14.37 13.37 -5.70
C ALA A 251 14.17 12.13 -6.57
N TYR A 252 14.70 10.97 -6.16
CA TYR A 252 14.53 9.71 -6.88
C TYR A 252 13.07 9.28 -6.95
N ALA A 253 12.35 9.31 -5.82
CA ALA A 253 10.93 8.97 -5.78
C ALA A 253 10.08 9.95 -6.61
N THR A 254 10.40 11.24 -6.58
CA THR A 254 9.73 12.26 -7.41
C THR A 254 9.94 11.98 -8.89
N ASP A 255 11.18 11.67 -9.31
CA ASP A 255 11.51 11.30 -10.69
C ASP A 255 10.75 10.06 -11.17
N GLN A 256 10.64 9.02 -10.33
CA GLN A 256 9.79 7.85 -10.63
C GLN A 256 8.33 8.25 -10.85
N ILE A 257 7.77 9.13 -10.00
CA ILE A 257 6.38 9.57 -10.11
C ILE A 257 6.16 10.38 -11.39
N ILE A 258 7.09 11.29 -11.72
CA ILE A 258 7.01 12.08 -12.96
C ILE A 258 7.03 11.17 -14.19
N ASP A 259 7.92 10.18 -14.22
CA ASP A 259 8.00 9.21 -15.33
C ASP A 259 6.70 8.38 -15.43
N LEU A 260 6.12 7.92 -14.32
CA LEU A 260 4.85 7.22 -14.32
C LEU A 260 3.72 8.08 -14.89
N PHE A 261 3.61 9.34 -14.47
CA PHE A 261 2.61 10.27 -14.99
C PHE A 261 2.82 10.55 -16.48
N ALA A 262 4.05 10.76 -16.92
CA ALA A 262 4.41 10.99 -18.32
C ALA A 262 4.05 9.80 -19.24
N ASN A 263 4.04 8.58 -18.68
CA ASN A 263 3.67 7.35 -19.37
C ASN A 263 2.19 6.94 -19.18
N GLY A 264 1.32 7.89 -18.78
CA GLY A 264 -0.13 7.69 -18.76
C GLY A 264 -0.67 6.99 -17.50
N ILE A 265 0.14 6.80 -16.48
CA ILE A 265 -0.33 6.32 -15.17
C ILE A 265 -0.90 7.52 -14.41
N THR A 266 -2.19 7.51 -14.11
CA THR A 266 -2.87 8.65 -13.50
C THR A 266 -2.89 8.64 -11.97
N ASN A 267 -2.65 7.49 -11.35
CA ASN A 267 -2.76 7.33 -9.90
C ASN A 267 -1.49 6.71 -9.34
N VAL A 268 -0.87 7.36 -8.35
CA VAL A 268 0.34 6.87 -7.66
C VAL A 268 0.11 6.86 -6.15
N HIS A 269 0.57 5.81 -5.49
CA HIS A 269 0.51 5.64 -4.04
C HIS A 269 1.91 5.71 -3.42
N VAL A 270 2.10 6.55 -2.40
CA VAL A 270 3.41 6.77 -1.76
C VAL A 270 3.41 6.22 -0.34
N TYR A 271 4.36 5.35 -0.06
CA TYR A 271 4.62 4.82 1.27
C TYR A 271 5.37 5.84 2.12
N SER A 272 4.61 6.75 2.77
CA SER A 272 5.15 7.94 3.46
C SER A 272 5.90 7.64 4.76
N MET A 273 5.75 6.44 5.31
CA MET A 273 6.36 6.03 6.58
C MET A 273 6.04 6.98 7.75
N ASN A 274 4.81 7.54 7.79
CA ASN A 274 4.36 8.56 8.76
C ASN A 274 5.30 9.79 8.83
N LYS A 275 5.88 10.19 7.69
CA LYS A 275 6.78 11.35 7.59
C LYS A 275 6.13 12.48 6.79
N PRO A 276 5.48 13.45 7.46
CA PRO A 276 4.80 14.55 6.80
C PRO A 276 5.73 15.41 5.93
N ASP A 277 6.94 15.63 6.39
CA ASP A 277 7.98 16.39 5.69
C ASP A 277 8.39 15.79 4.34
N ILE A 278 8.35 14.45 4.21
CA ILE A 278 8.59 13.76 2.94
C ILE A 278 7.38 13.87 2.02
N ALA A 279 6.17 13.70 2.56
CA ALA A 279 4.93 13.85 1.79
C ALA A 279 4.79 15.26 1.24
N GLU A 280 5.06 16.28 2.06
CA GLU A 280 5.06 17.70 1.68
C GLU A 280 6.09 18.00 0.59
N ALA A 281 7.33 17.52 0.74
CA ALA A 281 8.38 17.75 -0.25
C ALA A 281 8.05 17.11 -1.61
N ILE A 282 7.49 15.90 -1.64
CA ILE A 282 7.06 15.26 -2.89
C ILE A 282 5.92 16.04 -3.53
N LEU A 283 4.91 16.48 -2.77
CA LEU A 283 3.81 17.27 -3.29
C LEU A 283 4.28 18.62 -3.82
N ALA A 284 5.19 19.29 -3.11
CA ALA A 284 5.78 20.56 -3.57
C ALA A 284 6.53 20.41 -4.90
N ASN A 285 7.29 19.30 -5.06
CA ASN A 285 7.99 19.01 -6.32
C ASN A 285 7.06 18.67 -7.48
N LEU A 286 5.79 18.31 -7.20
CA LEU A 286 4.80 17.90 -8.19
C LEU A 286 3.63 18.90 -8.32
N SER A 287 3.71 20.08 -7.66
CA SER A 287 2.61 21.04 -7.57
C SER A 287 2.04 21.42 -8.95
N ASP A 288 2.89 21.83 -9.86
CA ASP A 288 2.46 22.26 -11.20
C ASP A 288 1.91 21.08 -12.02
N ILE A 289 2.49 19.88 -11.86
CA ILE A 289 2.05 18.66 -12.56
C ILE A 289 0.66 18.23 -12.05
N LEU A 290 0.41 18.36 -10.75
CA LEU A 290 -0.88 18.03 -10.13
C LEU A 290 -1.92 19.16 -10.22
N GLY A 291 -1.52 20.35 -10.67
CA GLY A 291 -2.38 21.54 -10.72
C GLY A 291 -2.81 22.03 -9.34
N LYS A 292 -1.89 21.98 -8.35
CA LYS A 292 -2.14 22.35 -6.95
C LYS A 292 -1.27 23.51 -6.51
#